data_e403c36d2ad21027e09d73cbd038b3ab
#
_entry.id   e403c36d2ad21027e09d73cbd038b3ab
#
_cell.length_a   1.000
_cell.length_b   1.000
_cell.length_c   1.000
_cell.angle_alpha   90.00
_cell.angle_beta   90.00
_cell.angle_gamma   90.00
#
_symmetry.space_group_name_H-M   'P 1'
#
loop_
_entity.id
_entity.type
_entity.pdbx_description
1 polymer ?
#
loop_
_entity_poly.entity_id
_entity_poly.type
_entity_poly.pdbx_seq_one_letter_code
_entity_poly.pdbx_strand_id
1 'polypeptide(L)'
;LRFAEATADEDRLERVLRERLERTSLTAPVEVLSLEAAQIEALCPRSGSLLAHVPAGQTTISALLERLAARLGEDRVYRIATQADHRPEGATRRLSSFGPYVAGALSPQPRSPRPFWLLEAPEPLREVDGRPHRRGPLTLLSSPERIESGWWDSGEQQGDVRRDYFIALDRDGTWLWIYRECRAGGWFLHGYFA
;
A
#
# COMPACT_ATOMS: atom_id res chain seq x y z
N LEU A 1 -1.03 -12.65 -19.30
CA LEU A 1 -2.33 -12.35 -18.68
C LEU A 1 -2.51 -13.19 -17.43
N ARG A 2 -3.04 -12.60 -16.39
CA ARG A 2 -3.34 -13.29 -15.13
C ARG A 2 -4.76 -12.96 -14.71
N PHE A 3 -5.46 -13.97 -14.22
CA PHE A 3 -6.84 -13.85 -13.74
C PHE A 3 -6.88 -14.04 -12.23
N ALA A 4 -7.78 -13.33 -11.57
CA ALA A 4 -7.97 -13.42 -10.13
C ALA A 4 -8.67 -14.72 -9.70
N GLU A 5 -9.44 -15.30 -10.63
CA GLU A 5 -10.20 -16.52 -10.45
C GLU A 5 -10.18 -17.32 -11.74
N ALA A 6 -10.28 -18.67 -11.62
CA ALA A 6 -10.45 -19.53 -12.77
C ALA A 6 -11.71 -19.11 -13.56
N THR A 7 -11.57 -18.96 -14.85
CA THR A 7 -12.67 -18.52 -15.73
C THR A 7 -12.59 -19.24 -17.08
N ALA A 8 -13.75 -19.56 -17.64
CA ALA A 8 -13.95 -20.00 -19.01
C ALA A 8 -14.83 -19.01 -19.80
N ASP A 9 -15.05 -17.83 -19.26
CA ASP A 9 -15.84 -16.75 -19.87
C ASP A 9 -15.03 -16.08 -20.99
N GLU A 10 -15.41 -16.34 -22.23
CA GLU A 10 -14.73 -15.85 -23.44
C GLU A 10 -14.74 -14.32 -23.50
N ASP A 11 -15.85 -13.68 -23.17
CA ASP A 11 -15.96 -12.21 -23.16
C ASP A 11 -15.00 -11.57 -22.15
N ARG A 12 -14.80 -12.24 -21.00
CA ARG A 12 -13.84 -11.79 -19.98
C ARG A 12 -12.41 -11.95 -20.45
N LEU A 13 -12.09 -13.09 -21.07
CA LEU A 13 -10.77 -13.37 -21.63
C LEU A 13 -10.43 -12.37 -22.74
N GLU A 14 -11.35 -12.16 -23.70
CA GLU A 14 -11.18 -11.21 -24.80
C GLU A 14 -10.96 -9.79 -24.28
N ARG A 15 -11.75 -9.36 -23.32
CA ARG A 15 -11.67 -8.00 -22.75
C ARG A 15 -10.30 -7.73 -22.11
N VAL A 16 -9.81 -8.65 -21.30
CA VAL A 16 -8.49 -8.52 -20.64
C VAL A 16 -7.36 -8.57 -21.67
N LEU A 17 -7.48 -9.42 -22.70
CA LEU A 17 -6.52 -9.49 -23.79
C LEU A 17 -6.48 -8.18 -24.57
N ARG A 18 -7.62 -7.60 -24.90
CA ARG A 18 -7.74 -6.33 -25.61
C ARG A 18 -7.06 -5.19 -24.83
N GLU A 19 -7.34 -5.05 -23.53
CA GLU A 19 -6.70 -4.05 -22.67
C GLU A 19 -5.17 -4.21 -22.64
N ARG A 20 -4.67 -5.44 -22.72
CA ARG A 20 -3.23 -5.70 -22.78
C ARG A 20 -2.61 -5.34 -24.12
N LEU A 21 -3.28 -5.68 -25.22
CA LEU A 21 -2.81 -5.39 -26.57
C LEU A 21 -2.81 -3.90 -26.87
N GLU A 22 -3.80 -3.13 -26.40
CA GLU A 22 -3.82 -1.67 -26.54
C GLU A 22 -2.60 -0.99 -25.92
N ARG A 23 -1.98 -1.62 -24.94
CA ARG A 23 -0.75 -1.13 -24.32
C ARG A 23 0.54 -1.61 -24.99
N THR A 24 0.43 -2.62 -25.83
CA THR A 24 1.60 -3.24 -26.46
C THR A 24 1.98 -2.46 -27.70
N SER A 25 3.16 -1.83 -27.69
CA SER A 25 3.70 -1.17 -28.86
C SER A 25 4.40 -2.21 -29.74
N LEU A 26 3.93 -2.33 -30.98
CA LEU A 26 4.53 -3.22 -31.97
C LEU A 26 5.43 -2.41 -32.88
N THR A 27 6.66 -2.89 -33.09
CA THR A 27 7.66 -2.24 -33.96
C THR A 27 7.55 -2.67 -35.43
N ALA A 28 6.82 -3.76 -35.69
CA ALA A 28 6.61 -4.32 -37.01
C ALA A 28 5.22 -4.98 -37.12
N PRO A 29 4.70 -5.25 -38.33
CA PRO A 29 3.49 -6.01 -38.52
C PRO A 29 3.59 -7.40 -37.89
N VAL A 30 2.48 -7.87 -37.30
CA VAL A 30 2.39 -9.20 -36.68
C VAL A 30 2.10 -10.23 -37.77
N GLU A 31 2.97 -11.22 -37.89
CA GLU A 31 2.79 -12.35 -38.80
C GLU A 31 2.16 -13.57 -38.11
N VAL A 32 2.49 -13.75 -36.83
CA VAL A 32 2.01 -14.91 -36.05
C VAL A 32 1.62 -14.45 -34.65
N LEU A 33 0.48 -14.91 -34.17
CA LEU A 33 0.03 -14.77 -32.78
C LEU A 33 -0.16 -16.18 -32.20
N SER A 34 0.49 -16.47 -31.08
CA SER A 34 0.24 -17.68 -30.31
C SER A 34 -0.29 -17.33 -28.93
N LEU A 35 -1.25 -18.09 -28.44
CA LEU A 35 -1.78 -17.98 -27.09
C LEU A 35 -1.59 -19.34 -26.38
N GLU A 36 -0.90 -19.29 -25.25
CA GLU A 36 -0.61 -20.47 -24.45
C GLU A 36 -1.17 -20.30 -23.03
N ALA A 37 -1.87 -21.30 -22.52
CA ALA A 37 -2.35 -21.36 -21.15
C ALA A 37 -1.36 -22.18 -20.32
N ALA A 38 -0.47 -21.52 -19.57
CA ALA A 38 0.54 -22.17 -18.74
C ALA A 38 -0.04 -22.78 -17.45
N GLN A 39 -1.15 -22.26 -16.98
CA GLN A 39 -1.82 -22.73 -15.76
C GLN A 39 -3.32 -22.89 -16.02
N ILE A 40 -3.80 -24.11 -15.92
CA ILE A 40 -5.21 -24.48 -16.07
C ILE A 40 -5.70 -25.04 -14.75
N GLU A 41 -6.80 -24.53 -14.26
CA GLU A 41 -7.43 -24.97 -13.01
C GLU A 41 -8.85 -25.51 -13.31
N ALA A 42 -9.28 -26.49 -12.50
CA ALA A 42 -10.66 -26.98 -12.60
C ALA A 42 -11.64 -25.89 -12.21
N LEU A 43 -12.59 -25.60 -13.09
CA LEU A 43 -13.67 -24.65 -12.81
C LEU A 43 -14.69 -25.30 -11.87
N CYS A 44 -14.66 -24.90 -10.60
CA CYS A 44 -15.70 -25.30 -9.66
C CYS A 44 -16.98 -24.49 -9.88
N PRO A 45 -18.12 -25.15 -10.19
CA PRO A 45 -19.37 -24.44 -10.33
C PRO A 45 -19.73 -23.74 -9.01
N ARG A 46 -20.02 -22.43 -9.08
CA ARG A 46 -20.53 -21.68 -7.94
C ARG A 46 -22.04 -21.65 -8.01
N SER A 47 -22.71 -22.12 -6.97
CA SER A 47 -24.15 -21.93 -6.82
C SER A 47 -24.41 -20.44 -6.59
N GLY A 48 -25.05 -19.78 -7.56
CA GLY A 48 -25.54 -18.44 -7.37
C GLY A 48 -26.68 -18.42 -6.35
N SER A 49 -26.79 -17.36 -5.55
CA SER A 49 -27.99 -17.18 -4.71
C SER A 49 -29.20 -16.92 -5.58
N LEU A 50 -30.24 -17.72 -5.42
CA LEU A 50 -31.53 -17.52 -6.10
C LEU A 50 -32.20 -16.18 -5.75
N LEU A 51 -31.81 -15.56 -4.64
CA LEU A 51 -32.37 -14.31 -4.12
C LEU A 51 -31.49 -13.08 -4.38
N ALA A 52 -30.22 -13.28 -4.78
CA ALA A 52 -29.33 -12.19 -5.11
C ALA A 52 -29.59 -11.74 -6.57
N HIS A 53 -30.37 -10.72 -6.74
CA HIS A 53 -30.47 -10.01 -8.00
C HIS A 53 -29.15 -9.22 -8.20
N VAL A 54 -28.15 -9.87 -8.79
CA VAL A 54 -26.98 -9.15 -9.31
C VAL A 54 -27.42 -8.53 -10.62
N PRO A 55 -27.50 -7.20 -10.74
CA PRO A 55 -27.88 -6.59 -12.01
C PRO A 55 -26.94 -7.07 -13.11
N ALA A 56 -27.52 -7.51 -14.23
CA ALA A 56 -26.77 -7.85 -15.43
C ALA A 56 -25.91 -6.63 -15.82
N GLY A 57 -24.58 -6.77 -15.79
CA GLY A 57 -23.65 -5.68 -16.12
C GLY A 57 -22.79 -5.17 -14.96
N GLN A 58 -22.99 -5.60 -13.70
CA GLN A 58 -22.04 -5.27 -12.64
C GLN A 58 -20.73 -6.02 -12.84
N THR A 59 -19.69 -5.24 -13.13
CA THR A 59 -18.32 -5.75 -13.16
C THR A 59 -17.93 -6.18 -11.75
N THR A 60 -17.59 -7.45 -11.54
CA THR A 60 -17.07 -7.92 -10.26
C THR A 60 -15.75 -7.22 -9.93
N ILE A 61 -15.43 -7.07 -8.64
CA ILE A 61 -14.14 -6.50 -8.19
C ILE A 61 -12.98 -7.25 -8.84
N SER A 62 -13.08 -8.58 -8.96
CA SER A 62 -12.08 -9.42 -9.61
C SER A 62 -11.86 -9.02 -11.08
N ALA A 63 -12.94 -8.87 -11.84
CA ALA A 63 -12.87 -8.46 -13.24
C ALA A 63 -12.34 -7.03 -13.41
N LEU A 64 -12.65 -6.13 -12.48
CA LEU A 64 -12.10 -4.77 -12.48
C LEU A 64 -10.58 -4.80 -12.21
N LEU A 65 -10.12 -5.55 -11.21
CA LEU A 65 -8.70 -5.68 -10.89
C LEU A 65 -7.90 -6.27 -12.06
N GLU A 66 -8.43 -7.27 -12.74
CA GLU A 66 -7.82 -7.87 -13.94
C GLU A 66 -7.64 -6.85 -15.06
N ARG A 67 -8.67 -6.06 -15.35
CA ARG A 67 -8.61 -5.01 -16.36
C ARG A 67 -7.59 -3.93 -15.97
N LEU A 68 -7.61 -3.49 -14.72
CA LEU A 68 -6.65 -2.51 -14.22
C LEU A 68 -5.21 -3.03 -14.32
N ALA A 69 -4.97 -4.29 -13.95
CA ALA A 69 -3.66 -4.91 -14.05
C ALA A 69 -3.20 -5.09 -15.50
N ALA A 70 -4.10 -5.47 -16.41
CA ALA A 70 -3.81 -5.56 -17.83
C ALA A 70 -3.42 -4.19 -18.42
N ARG A 71 -4.13 -3.13 -17.99
CA ARG A 71 -3.93 -1.77 -18.51
C ARG A 71 -2.77 -1.03 -17.86
N LEU A 72 -2.58 -1.14 -16.55
CA LEU A 72 -1.56 -0.39 -15.79
C LEU A 72 -0.26 -1.18 -15.58
N GLY A 73 -0.34 -2.50 -15.61
CA GLY A 73 0.71 -3.44 -15.20
C GLY A 73 0.42 -4.04 -13.82
N GLU A 74 0.80 -5.29 -13.63
CA GLU A 74 0.56 -6.04 -12.39
C GLU A 74 1.21 -5.38 -11.16
N ASP A 75 2.38 -4.80 -11.33
CA ASP A 75 3.12 -4.13 -10.25
C ASP A 75 2.44 -2.85 -9.73
N ARG A 76 1.55 -2.29 -10.53
CA ARG A 76 0.84 -1.05 -10.16
C ARG A 76 -0.51 -1.29 -9.51
N VAL A 77 -0.99 -2.52 -9.54
CA VAL A 77 -2.27 -2.92 -8.94
C VAL A 77 -2.01 -3.92 -7.83
N TYR A 78 -2.17 -3.48 -6.59
CA TYR A 78 -1.86 -4.29 -5.41
C TYR A 78 -2.88 -4.07 -4.31
N ARG A 79 -2.96 -5.00 -3.40
CA ARG A 79 -3.71 -4.88 -2.15
C ARG A 79 -2.77 -4.44 -1.04
N ILE A 80 -3.32 -3.76 -0.05
CA ILE A 80 -2.60 -3.38 1.16
C ILE A 80 -3.05 -4.31 2.28
N ALA A 81 -2.10 -4.85 3.01
CA ALA A 81 -2.34 -5.62 4.23
C ALA A 81 -1.53 -5.03 5.38
N THR A 82 -2.08 -5.16 6.57
CA THR A 82 -1.34 -4.82 7.80
C THR A 82 -0.27 -5.85 8.07
N GLN A 83 0.84 -5.40 8.63
CA GLN A 83 1.94 -6.23 9.11
C GLN A 83 2.13 -5.97 10.60
N ALA A 84 2.47 -7.01 11.35
CA ALA A 84 2.76 -6.90 12.78
C ALA A 84 4.15 -6.29 12.99
N ASP A 85 4.26 -5.00 12.68
CA ASP A 85 5.46 -4.19 12.91
C ASP A 85 5.03 -2.89 13.61
N HIS A 86 5.75 -2.50 14.66
CA HIS A 86 5.47 -1.26 15.37
C HIS A 86 6.03 -0.04 14.65
N ARG A 87 6.99 -0.25 13.76
CA ARG A 87 7.55 0.82 12.92
C ARG A 87 6.50 1.24 11.88
N PRO A 88 6.17 2.52 11.76
CA PRO A 88 5.15 2.99 10.83
C PRO A 88 5.42 2.59 9.38
N GLU A 89 6.68 2.66 8.96
CA GLU A 89 7.15 2.27 7.63
C GLU A 89 6.98 0.76 7.34
N GLY A 90 7.01 -0.08 8.38
CA GLY A 90 6.85 -1.53 8.30
C GLY A 90 5.42 -2.03 8.59
N ALA A 91 4.51 -1.15 9.02
CA ALA A 91 3.18 -1.55 9.48
C ALA A 91 2.23 -1.99 8.35
N THR A 92 2.59 -1.72 7.09
CA THR A 92 1.83 -2.12 5.91
C THR A 92 2.70 -2.81 4.87
N ARG A 93 2.13 -3.79 4.17
CA ARG A 93 2.78 -4.45 3.04
C ARG A 93 1.89 -4.50 1.82
N ARG A 94 2.50 -4.45 0.64
CA ARG A 94 1.81 -4.67 -0.63
C ARG A 94 1.68 -6.17 -0.88
N LEU A 95 0.50 -6.59 -1.27
CA LEU A 95 0.20 -7.96 -1.70
C LEU A 95 -0.24 -7.93 -3.16
N SER A 96 0.03 -9.01 -3.89
CA SER A 96 -0.52 -9.18 -5.23
C SER A 96 -2.04 -9.00 -5.22
N SER A 97 -2.56 -8.30 -6.23
CA SER A 97 -4.00 -8.22 -6.46
C SER A 97 -4.64 -9.58 -6.75
N PHE A 98 -3.84 -10.52 -7.25
CA PHE A 98 -4.21 -11.88 -7.60
C PHE A 98 -3.73 -12.87 -6.53
N GLY A 99 -4.51 -13.17 -5.57
CA GLY A 99 -4.16 -14.13 -4.54
C GLY A 99 -5.28 -14.29 -3.52
N PRO A 100 -5.24 -15.33 -2.70
CA PRO A 100 -6.26 -15.53 -1.68
C PRO A 100 -6.32 -14.29 -0.77
N TYR A 101 -7.53 -13.93 -0.38
CA TYR A 101 -7.73 -12.89 0.63
C TYR A 101 -7.24 -13.44 1.97
N VAL A 102 -6.11 -12.93 2.42
CA VAL A 102 -5.65 -13.16 3.79
C VAL A 102 -6.17 -12.00 4.62
N ALA A 103 -7.17 -12.25 5.43
CA ALA A 103 -7.59 -11.29 6.44
C ALA A 103 -6.37 -11.00 7.33
N GLY A 104 -5.87 -9.78 7.26
CA GLY A 104 -4.81 -9.35 8.17
C GLY A 104 -5.32 -9.44 9.61
N ALA A 105 -4.51 -9.96 10.51
CA ALA A 105 -4.80 -9.83 11.92
C ALA A 105 -5.01 -8.34 12.22
N LEU A 106 -6.13 -7.99 12.81
CA LEU A 106 -6.36 -6.63 13.28
C LEU A 106 -5.28 -6.35 14.33
N SER A 107 -4.29 -5.55 13.94
CA SER A 107 -3.34 -5.01 14.92
C SER A 107 -4.13 -4.21 15.95
N PRO A 108 -3.79 -4.29 17.23
CA PRO A 108 -4.39 -3.44 18.24
C PRO A 108 -4.29 -1.99 17.74
N GLN A 109 -5.41 -1.27 17.85
CA GLN A 109 -5.46 0.12 17.37
C GLN A 109 -4.36 0.93 18.04
N PRO A 110 -3.59 1.74 17.30
CA PRO A 110 -2.62 2.62 17.89
C PRO A 110 -3.29 3.56 18.90
N ARG A 111 -2.66 3.79 20.03
CA ARG A 111 -3.18 4.68 21.08
C ARG A 111 -3.25 6.14 20.63
N SER A 112 -2.41 6.51 19.67
CA SER A 112 -2.34 7.86 19.10
C SER A 112 -2.77 7.86 17.63
N PRO A 113 -3.37 8.96 17.13
CA PRO A 113 -3.68 9.10 15.72
C PRO A 113 -2.45 8.90 14.84
N ARG A 114 -2.67 8.32 13.66
CA ARG A 114 -1.61 8.15 12.65
C ARG A 114 -1.87 9.09 11.48
N PRO A 115 -0.81 9.60 10.83
CA PRO A 115 -0.96 10.46 9.66
C PRO A 115 -1.54 9.70 8.49
N PHE A 116 -2.29 10.38 7.63
CA PHE A 116 -2.78 9.82 6.38
C PHE A 116 -1.67 9.67 5.33
N TRP A 117 -0.64 10.51 5.44
CA TRP A 117 0.47 10.51 4.51
C TRP A 117 1.78 10.32 5.26
N LEU A 118 2.42 9.19 5.01
CA LEU A 118 3.75 8.89 5.54
C LEU A 118 4.80 9.16 4.47
N LEU A 119 5.88 9.84 4.83
CA LEU A 119 7.01 10.05 3.94
C LEU A 119 7.79 8.75 3.77
N GLU A 120 8.24 8.47 2.56
CA GLU A 120 9.07 7.31 2.24
C GLU A 120 10.43 7.38 2.97
N ALA A 121 11.00 8.57 3.03
CA ALA A 121 12.16 8.89 3.84
C ALA A 121 11.85 10.07 4.76
N PRO A 122 12.10 9.97 6.08
CA PRO A 122 11.91 11.08 6.99
C PRO A 122 12.81 12.27 6.65
N GLU A 123 12.25 13.49 6.71
CA GLU A 123 12.98 14.72 6.45
C GLU A 123 13.58 15.28 7.74
N PRO A 124 14.90 15.59 7.80
CA PRO A 124 15.49 16.19 8.98
C PRO A 124 14.94 17.59 9.22
N LEU A 125 14.61 17.89 10.47
CA LEU A 125 14.15 19.18 10.91
C LEU A 125 15.30 19.91 11.62
N ARG A 126 15.35 21.23 11.43
CA ARG A 126 16.30 22.05 12.17
C ARG A 126 15.90 22.11 13.64
N GLU A 127 16.89 22.00 14.53
CA GLU A 127 16.69 22.23 15.97
C GLU A 127 17.23 23.61 16.34
N VAL A 128 16.42 24.40 17.05
CA VAL A 128 16.81 25.71 17.61
C VAL A 128 16.35 25.74 19.06
N ASP A 129 17.25 25.97 19.98
CA ASP A 129 16.98 26.01 21.42
C ASP A 129 16.23 24.75 21.93
N GLY A 130 16.60 23.56 21.40
CA GLY A 130 16.00 22.28 21.77
C GLY A 130 14.60 22.03 21.16
N ARG A 131 14.12 22.90 20.27
CA ARG A 131 12.80 22.81 19.62
C ARG A 131 12.91 22.53 18.13
N PRO A 132 12.01 21.70 17.57
CA PRO A 132 11.98 21.45 16.14
C PRO A 132 11.45 22.66 15.37
N HIS A 133 12.09 22.95 14.24
CA HIS A 133 11.74 24.04 13.35
C HIS A 133 11.56 23.57 11.91
N ARG A 134 10.46 24.02 11.28
CA ARG A 134 10.19 23.90 9.85
C ARG A 134 9.60 25.23 9.36
N ARG A 135 10.38 26.02 8.60
CA ARG A 135 10.01 27.41 8.24
C ARG A 135 9.70 28.32 9.44
N GLY A 136 9.91 27.85 10.66
CA GLY A 136 9.64 28.48 11.93
C GLY A 136 9.50 27.44 13.04
N PRO A 137 9.30 27.88 14.30
CA PRO A 137 9.13 26.98 15.42
C PRO A 137 7.86 26.15 15.25
N LEU A 138 7.94 24.85 15.57
CA LEU A 138 6.77 23.95 15.60
C LEU A 138 6.17 23.94 17.00
N THR A 139 4.85 23.91 17.08
CA THR A 139 4.12 23.76 18.35
C THR A 139 3.77 22.29 18.54
N LEU A 140 4.28 21.65 19.60
CA LEU A 140 3.96 20.28 19.94
C LEU A 140 2.54 20.22 20.56
N LEU A 141 1.66 19.40 19.99
CA LEU A 141 0.26 19.27 20.42
C LEU A 141 0.01 18.02 21.26
N SER A 142 0.94 17.06 21.27
CA SER A 142 0.78 15.80 22.01
C SER A 142 1.97 15.54 22.92
N SER A 143 1.77 14.67 23.92
CA SER A 143 2.87 13.99 24.61
C SER A 143 3.58 13.02 23.66
N PRO A 144 4.83 12.64 23.96
CA PRO A 144 5.57 11.70 23.14
C PRO A 144 4.94 10.30 23.17
N GLU A 145 4.82 9.69 22.00
CA GLU A 145 4.57 8.26 21.84
C GLU A 145 5.88 7.57 21.48
N ARG A 146 6.41 6.76 22.40
CA ARG A 146 7.65 6.04 22.16
C ARG A 146 7.41 4.78 21.33
N ILE A 147 8.16 4.64 20.25
CA ILE A 147 8.25 3.44 19.44
C ILE A 147 9.66 2.89 19.53
N GLU A 148 9.77 1.68 20.08
CA GLU A 148 11.02 0.91 20.16
C GLU A 148 10.76 -0.41 19.44
N SER A 149 11.51 -0.69 18.37
CA SER A 149 11.30 -1.89 17.54
C SER A 149 12.54 -2.18 16.71
N GLY A 150 12.67 -3.45 16.27
CA GLY A 150 13.69 -3.83 15.32
C GLY A 150 15.01 -4.27 15.94
N TRP A 151 15.12 -4.39 17.26
CA TRP A 151 16.34 -4.83 17.94
C TRP A 151 16.75 -6.28 17.56
N TRP A 152 15.83 -7.04 16.96
CA TRP A 152 16.05 -8.41 16.47
C TRP A 152 16.40 -8.47 14.98
N ASP A 153 16.32 -7.36 14.24
CA ASP A 153 16.61 -7.31 12.81
C ASP A 153 18.12 -7.22 12.58
N SER A 154 18.67 -8.16 11.83
CA SER A 154 20.11 -8.27 11.55
C SER A 154 20.63 -7.38 10.42
N GLY A 155 19.82 -6.45 9.88
CA GLY A 155 20.14 -5.64 8.70
C GLY A 155 20.44 -4.17 9.05
N GLU A 156 21.49 -3.61 8.45
CA GLU A 156 21.91 -2.21 8.64
C GLU A 156 20.82 -1.16 8.28
N GLN A 157 19.88 -1.49 7.43
CA GLN A 157 18.82 -0.56 6.97
C GLN A 157 17.52 -0.63 7.79
N GLN A 158 17.36 -1.63 8.65
CA GLN A 158 16.14 -1.84 9.45
C GLN A 158 16.43 -2.00 10.95
N GLY A 159 17.59 -1.53 11.40
CA GLY A 159 18.08 -1.71 12.77
C GLY A 159 17.15 -1.17 13.85
N ASP A 160 17.56 -1.37 15.06
CA ASP A 160 16.89 -0.96 16.29
C ASP A 160 16.49 0.52 16.28
N VAL A 161 15.19 0.75 16.20
CA VAL A 161 14.55 2.06 16.13
C VAL A 161 14.09 2.45 17.52
N ARG A 162 14.47 3.65 17.97
CA ARG A 162 13.99 4.23 19.21
C ARG A 162 13.63 5.69 19.00
N ARG A 163 12.35 5.94 18.79
CA ARG A 163 11.82 7.24 18.38
C ARG A 163 10.70 7.70 19.29
N ASP A 164 10.72 8.97 19.67
CA ASP A 164 9.63 9.63 20.36
C ASP A 164 8.83 10.45 19.35
N TYR A 165 7.60 10.01 19.04
CA TYR A 165 6.72 10.65 18.09
C TYR A 165 5.83 11.70 18.72
N PHE A 166 5.58 12.78 17.98
CA PHE A 166 4.73 13.90 18.38
C PHE A 166 3.83 14.32 17.24
N ILE A 167 2.66 14.84 17.59
CA ILE A 167 1.84 15.63 16.69
C ILE A 167 2.25 17.08 16.88
N ALA A 168 2.59 17.76 15.80
CA ALA A 168 3.03 19.15 15.81
C ALA A 168 2.24 19.98 14.81
N LEU A 169 2.14 21.28 15.09
CA LEU A 169 1.51 22.28 14.23
C LEU A 169 2.59 23.23 13.72
N ASP A 170 2.62 23.48 12.42
CA ASP A 170 3.43 24.52 11.84
C ASP A 170 2.71 25.88 11.80
N ARG A 171 3.40 26.91 11.32
CA ARG A 171 2.84 28.27 11.23
C ARG A 171 1.66 28.41 10.25
N ASP A 172 1.61 27.53 9.26
CA ASP A 172 0.59 27.55 8.22
C ASP A 172 -0.66 26.76 8.65
N GLY A 173 -0.66 26.21 9.87
CA GLY A 173 -1.76 25.41 10.41
C GLY A 173 -1.73 23.95 9.96
N THR A 174 -0.63 23.49 9.35
CA THR A 174 -0.49 22.12 8.91
C THR A 174 -0.13 21.20 10.09
N TRP A 175 -0.86 20.11 10.22
CA TRP A 175 -0.61 19.10 11.24
C TRP A 175 0.44 18.13 10.74
N LEU A 176 1.53 18.01 11.51
CA LEU A 176 2.72 17.24 11.17
C LEU A 176 2.89 16.09 12.15
N TRP A 177 3.34 14.96 11.66
CA TRP A 177 3.81 13.86 12.48
C TRP A 177 5.34 13.86 12.46
N ILE A 178 5.94 14.21 13.58
CA ILE A 178 7.38 14.36 13.73
C ILE A 178 7.90 13.41 14.80
N TYR A 179 9.16 13.10 14.76
CA TYR A 179 9.79 12.35 15.86
C TYR A 179 11.16 12.90 16.22
N ARG A 180 11.56 12.62 17.45
CA ARG A 180 12.91 12.77 17.91
C ARG A 180 13.59 11.41 17.93
N GLU A 181 14.75 11.29 17.30
CA GLU A 181 15.57 10.08 17.38
C GLU A 181 16.26 10.03 18.73
N CYS A 182 16.04 8.96 19.50
CA CYS A 182 16.51 8.89 20.89
C CYS A 182 18.00 8.50 21.01
N ARG A 183 18.59 7.88 19.97
CA ARG A 183 19.98 7.43 20.00
C ARG A 183 20.94 8.45 19.39
N ALA A 184 20.72 8.76 18.12
CA ALA A 184 21.57 9.68 17.37
C ALA A 184 21.20 11.14 17.63
N GLY A 185 20.04 11.40 18.20
CA GLY A 185 19.48 12.73 18.36
C GLY A 185 18.89 13.29 17.06
N GLY A 186 18.35 14.49 17.15
CA GLY A 186 17.74 15.18 16.01
C GLY A 186 16.25 14.95 15.86
N TRP A 187 15.62 15.88 15.14
CA TRP A 187 14.20 15.87 14.86
C TRP A 187 13.96 15.57 13.38
N PHE A 188 12.88 14.83 13.10
CA PHE A 188 12.52 14.42 11.75
C PHE A 188 11.03 14.55 11.52
N LEU A 189 10.66 15.04 10.34
CA LEU A 189 9.29 14.97 9.84
C LEU A 189 9.10 13.61 9.18
N HIS A 190 8.03 12.89 9.55
CA HIS A 190 7.74 11.56 9.03
C HIS A 190 6.40 11.46 8.32
N GLY A 191 5.46 12.38 8.59
CA GLY A 191 4.17 12.35 7.92
C GLY A 191 3.33 13.61 8.11
N TYR A 192 2.21 13.62 7.39
CA TYR A 192 1.25 14.70 7.40
C TYR A 192 -0.13 14.18 7.79
N PHE A 193 -0.83 14.90 8.64
CA PHE A 193 -2.26 14.76 8.83
C PHE A 193 -2.96 15.64 7.78
N ALA A 194 -4.03 15.13 7.16
CA ALA A 194 -4.82 15.91 6.21
C ALA A 194 -5.78 16.85 6.96
#